data_812d0548278eaaf3439be6776ce5ee14
#
_entry.id   812d0548278eaaf3439be6776ce5ee14
#
_cell.length_a   1.000
_cell.length_b   1.000
_cell.length_c   1.000
_cell.angle_alpha   90.00
_cell.angle_beta   90.00
_cell.angle_gamma   90.00
#
_symmetry.space_group_name_H-M   'P 1'
#
loop_
_entity.id
_entity.type
_entity.pdbx_description
1 polymer ?
#
loop_
_entity_poly.entity_id
_entity_poly.type
_entity_poly.pdbx_seq_one_letter_code
_entity_poly.pdbx_strand_id
1 'polypeptide(L)' 'MMMNLHKGQNVRHTARAEWGVGKILKVDRCGTIRVLFKKTMQVSIAKGANHLIGANKNEGLKSAP' A
#
# COMPACT_ATOMS: atom_id res chain seq x y z
N MET A 1 11.87 -1.58 12.23
CA MET A 1 11.29 -2.40 11.78
C MET A 1 11.09 -2.41 10.38
N MET A 2 11.20 -3.36 9.68
CA MET A 2 11.03 -3.30 8.39
C MET A 2 9.75 -3.65 7.95
N MET A 3 9.27 -3.09 6.96
CA MET A 3 8.06 -3.39 6.42
C MET A 3 8.30 -4.25 5.25
N ASN A 4 7.77 -5.42 5.18
CA ASN A 4 7.90 -6.26 4.04
C ASN A 4 6.72 -6.13 3.15
N LEU A 5 6.80 -5.26 2.18
CA LEU A 5 5.72 -5.03 1.24
C LEU A 5 5.85 -5.99 0.07
N HIS A 6 4.78 -6.60 -0.32
CA HIS A 6 4.82 -7.55 -1.42
C HIS A 6 3.52 -7.56 -2.21
N LYS A 7 3.56 -8.17 -3.38
CA LYS A 7 2.42 -8.21 -4.26
C LYS A 7 1.22 -8.79 -3.54
N GLY A 8 0.09 -8.20 -3.75
CA GLY A 8 -1.15 -8.65 -3.12
C GLY A 8 -1.44 -8.06 -1.76
N GLN A 9 -0.48 -7.37 -1.19
CA GLN A 9 -0.67 -6.81 0.14
C GLN A 9 -1.49 -5.54 0.07
N ASN A 10 -2.27 -5.26 1.09
CA ASN A 10 -3.03 -4.02 1.17
C ASN A 10 -2.19 -2.97 1.87
N VAL A 11 -2.19 -1.77 1.32
CA VAL A 11 -1.37 -0.68 1.86
C VAL A 11 -2.11 0.65 1.80
N ARG A 12 -1.58 1.64 2.49
CA ARG A 12 -2.08 2.99 2.41
C ARG A 12 -0.92 3.89 2.11
N HIS A 13 -1.16 4.99 1.40
CA HIS A 13 -0.11 5.96 1.14
C HIS A 13 -0.09 6.94 2.31
N THR A 14 1.07 7.17 2.88
CA THR A 14 1.16 7.98 4.09
C THR A 14 0.84 9.44 3.83
N ALA A 15 1.12 9.96 2.63
CA ALA A 15 0.87 11.34 2.32
C ALA A 15 -0.44 11.56 1.56
N ARG A 16 -1.12 10.50 1.17
CA ARG A 16 -2.36 10.63 0.43
C ARG A 16 -3.43 9.76 1.04
N ALA A 17 -3.81 10.13 2.23
CA ALA A 17 -4.82 9.37 2.95
C ALA A 17 -6.13 9.27 2.18
N GLU A 18 -6.43 10.26 1.36
CA GLU A 18 -7.66 10.24 0.61
C GLU A 18 -7.72 9.13 -0.43
N TRP A 19 -6.57 8.53 -0.75
CA TRP A 19 -6.58 7.44 -1.69
C TRP A 19 -7.12 6.14 -1.07
N GLY A 20 -7.16 6.08 0.23
CA GLY A 20 -7.68 4.91 0.91
C GLY A 20 -6.72 3.74 0.83
N VAL A 21 -7.26 2.54 0.90
CA VAL A 21 -6.46 1.34 0.88
C VAL A 21 -6.26 0.89 -0.56
N GLY A 22 -5.04 0.56 -0.91
CA GLY A 22 -4.72 0.05 -2.22
C GLY A 22 -4.13 -1.33 -2.12
N LYS A 23 -3.96 -1.96 -3.27
CA LYS A 23 -3.37 -3.30 -3.31
C LYS A 23 -2.10 -3.25 -4.14
N ILE A 24 -1.03 -3.82 -3.64
CA ILE A 24 0.22 -3.83 -4.36
C ILE A 24 0.12 -4.76 -5.55
N LEU A 25 0.41 -4.21 -6.73
CA LEU A 25 0.39 -4.97 -7.96
C LEU A 25 1.76 -5.53 -8.30
N LYS A 26 2.79 -4.77 -7.98
CA LYS A 26 4.14 -5.19 -8.31
C LYS A 26 5.16 -4.47 -7.45
N VAL A 27 6.23 -5.15 -7.11
CA VAL A 27 7.32 -4.54 -6.36
C VAL A 27 8.58 -4.77 -7.18
N ASP A 28 9.25 -3.67 -7.57
CA ASP A 28 10.46 -3.78 -8.35
C ASP A 28 11.68 -3.82 -7.47
N ARG A 29 12.75 -4.33 -8.01
CA ARG A 29 13.98 -4.40 -7.26
C ARG A 29 14.52 -3.06 -6.90
N CYS A 30 14.22 -2.05 -7.67
CA CYS A 30 14.73 -0.72 -7.40
C CYS A 30 13.92 0.00 -6.33
N GLY A 31 12.89 -0.64 -5.83
CA GLY A 31 12.09 -0.03 -4.76
C GLY A 31 10.81 0.63 -5.24
N THR A 32 10.55 0.63 -6.53
CA THR A 32 9.32 1.19 -7.04
C THR A 32 8.19 0.19 -6.79
N ILE A 33 7.10 0.66 -6.25
CA ILE A 33 5.97 -0.20 -5.96
C ILE A 33 4.76 0.30 -6.71
N ARG A 34 4.12 -0.58 -7.47
CA ARG A 34 2.93 -0.20 -8.18
C ARG A 34 1.73 -0.63 -7.37
N VAL A 35 0.82 0.28 -7.13
CA VAL A 35 -0.32 0.04 -6.27
C VAL A 35 -1.60 0.45 -6.98
N LEU A 36 -2.64 -0.32 -6.78
CA LEU A 36 -3.95 0.00 -7.33
C LEU A 36 -4.82 0.53 -6.21
N PHE A 37 -5.19 1.80 -6.28
CA PHE A 37 -6.07 2.41 -5.31
C PHE A 37 -7.45 2.55 -5.93
N LYS A 38 -8.46 2.41 -5.13
CA LYS A 38 -9.85 2.60 -5.56
C LYS A 38 -10.24 1.79 -6.77
N LYS A 39 -9.56 0.67 -6.96
CA LYS A 39 -9.86 -0.23 -8.06
C LYS A 39 -9.59 0.28 -9.44
N THR A 40 -9.31 1.55 -9.60
CA THR A 40 -9.05 2.08 -10.93
C THR A 40 -7.81 2.92 -11.03
N MET A 41 -7.26 3.36 -9.91
CA MET A 41 -6.13 4.26 -9.95
C MET A 41 -4.84 3.51 -9.70
N GLN A 42 -4.06 3.34 -10.73
CA GLN A 42 -2.76 2.69 -10.59
C GLN A 42 -1.69 3.74 -10.45
N VAL A 43 -0.86 3.60 -9.47
CA VAL A 43 0.18 4.56 -9.19
C VAL A 43 1.48 3.83 -8.99
N SER A 44 2.57 4.35 -9.56
CA SER A 44 3.90 3.79 -9.32
C SER A 44 4.60 4.72 -8.36
N ILE A 45 5.07 4.20 -7.26
CA ILE A 45 5.67 5.01 -6.22
C ILE A 45 7.13 4.64 -6.03
N ALA A 46 8.01 5.57 -6.38
CA ALA A 46 9.44 5.34 -6.23
C ALA A 46 9.74 5.28 -4.74
N LYS A 47 10.57 4.35 -4.36
CA LYS A 47 10.91 4.15 -2.97
C LYS A 47 9.64 3.94 -2.16
N GLY A 48 8.77 3.10 -2.70
CA GLY A 48 7.45 2.90 -2.11
C GLY A 48 7.46 2.55 -0.64
N ALA A 49 8.47 1.84 -0.19
CA ALA A 49 8.52 1.46 1.21
C ALA A 49 8.58 2.66 2.15
N ASN A 50 9.01 3.81 1.62
CA ASN A 50 9.07 5.02 2.44
C ASN A 50 7.75 5.77 2.43
N HIS A 51 6.84 5.41 1.55
CA HIS A 51 5.59 6.14 1.41
C HIS A 51 4.36 5.29 1.66
N LEU A 52 4.54 4.00 1.87
CA LEU A 52 3.40 3.12 2.06
C LEU A 52 3.49 2.42 3.40
N ILE A 53 2.35 2.17 3.99
CA ILE A 53 2.30 1.40 5.22
C ILE A 53 1.32 0.28 5.00
N GLY A 54 1.53 -0.82 5.66
CA GLY A 54 0.64 -1.96 5.55
C GLY A 54 -0.75 -1.64 6.06
N ALA A 55 -1.76 -2.13 5.41
CA ALA A 55 -3.14 -1.98 5.83
C ALA A 55 -3.83 -3.31 5.68
N ASN A 56 -4.63 -3.70 6.67
CA ASN A 56 -5.34 -4.89 6.58
C ASN A 56 -6.64 -4.66 6.03
N LYS A 57 -7.26 -5.57 5.32
CA LYS A 57 -8.54 -5.32 4.85
C LYS A 57 -9.50 -5.23 5.97
N ASN A 58 -9.17 -5.71 7.14
CA ASN A 58 -10.03 -5.58 8.27
C ASN A 58 -9.72 -4.37 9.11
N GLU A 59 -8.83 -3.52 8.66
CA GLU A 59 -8.42 -2.41 9.43
C GLU A 59 -9.54 -1.60 9.90
N GLY A 60 -10.50 -1.40 9.12
CA GLY A 60 -11.61 -0.61 9.51
C GLY A 60 -12.51 -1.31 10.48
N LEU A 61 -12.51 -2.62 10.47
CA LEU A 61 -13.36 -3.29 11.30
C LEU A 61 -12.78 -3.60 12.59
N LYS A 62 -11.58 -3.54 12.72
CA LYS A 62 -10.95 -3.87 13.74
C LYS A 62 -11.24 -3.43 14.87
N SER A 63 -11.51 -3.78 15.43
CA SER A 63 -11.80 -3.34 16.37
C SER A 63 -10.92 -3.62 17.27
N ALA A 64 -10.49 -3.77 17.36
CA ALA A 64 -9.76 -3.98 18.02
C ALA A 64 -9.49 -4.63 18.50
N PRO A 65 -9.19 -4.91 18.85
CA PRO A 65 -8.87 -5.50 19.45
C PRO A 65 -8.63 -5.56 20.17
#